data_3998db878b5b674736bb938fe7d79ce8
#
_entry.id   3998db878b5b674736bb938fe7d79ce8
#
_cell.length_a   1.000
_cell.length_b   1.000
_cell.length_c   1.000
_cell.angle_alpha   90.00
_cell.angle_beta   90.00
_cell.angle_gamma   90.00
#
_symmetry.space_group_name_H-M   'P 1'
#
loop_
_entity.id
_entity.type
_entity.pdbx_description
1 polymer ?
#
loop_
_entity_poly.entity_id
_entity_poly.type
_entity_poly.pdbx_seq_one_letter_code
_entity_poly.pdbx_strand_id
1 'polypeptide(L)'
;MGITRRTALSGIALAIATSVTPAFGQAVEKFYHGKAITLLVGADAGTPTDIIARQFARVFVKYVPGQPQAIVMNVVGAGGMVAAASLQTKQPSDGTVVGFLQRNNLYIPLLDPRPNGFDPRKVKWLGSLDKVNYCIVAMTRSGVLTADDLLKKKLTIGATGFSNENRMMPALLNQYLGTKLNIVPGYTGRGEVYLAMQRGEVDGWASTVDGVKEGEPARMLADGKLKVLLHLGWKSTPDFPNVPNLSSYVTKPDVKALFDFFLLPFQAGRPLAVPKDVPQDRLDALHVAFSKAIVDPEFITAMKAQGYPIDPIDGTSVEQIVSKLYATPPAALESVRKLRNPSS
;
A
#
# COMPACT_ATOMS: atom_id res chain seq x y z
N MET A 1 -48.14 -79.13 -3.62
CA MET A 1 -47.60 -78.06 -4.40
C MET A 1 -47.54 -76.80 -3.48
N GLY A 2 -46.43 -76.58 -2.79
CA GLY A 2 -46.27 -75.55 -1.79
C GLY A 2 -45.36 -74.44 -2.30
N ILE A 3 -45.83 -73.22 -2.22
CA ILE A 3 -45.03 -72.06 -2.55
C ILE A 3 -44.74 -71.31 -1.25
N THR A 4 -43.47 -71.37 -0.81
CA THR A 4 -42.92 -70.65 0.35
C THR A 4 -42.61 -69.20 -0.04
N ARG A 5 -43.25 -68.19 0.62
CA ARG A 5 -42.92 -66.80 0.54
C ARG A 5 -41.76 -66.49 1.51
N ARG A 6 -40.62 -66.07 0.98
CA ARG A 6 -39.54 -65.50 1.74
C ARG A 6 -39.78 -63.95 1.83
N THR A 7 -40.01 -63.50 3.04
CA THR A 7 -40.01 -62.08 3.39
C THR A 7 -38.59 -61.62 3.55
N ALA A 8 -38.16 -60.65 2.70
CA ALA A 8 -36.89 -59.94 2.82
C ALA A 8 -37.10 -58.65 3.69
N LEU A 9 -36.46 -58.63 4.85
CA LEU A 9 -36.34 -57.41 5.67
C LEU A 9 -35.21 -56.51 5.11
N SER A 10 -35.57 -55.38 4.51
CA SER A 10 -34.64 -54.35 4.12
C SER A 10 -34.36 -53.47 5.32
N GLY A 11 -33.18 -53.64 5.94
CA GLY A 11 -32.69 -52.72 6.96
C GLY A 11 -32.21 -51.42 6.31
N ILE A 12 -32.85 -50.32 6.63
CA ILE A 12 -32.38 -48.95 6.27
C ILE A 12 -31.30 -48.56 7.28
N ALA A 13 -30.05 -48.59 6.86
CA ALA A 13 -28.93 -48.03 7.63
C ALA A 13 -28.97 -46.48 7.49
N LEU A 14 -29.40 -45.80 8.55
CA LEU A 14 -29.35 -44.35 8.68
C LEU A 14 -27.89 -43.93 8.89
N ALA A 15 -27.20 -43.50 7.82
CA ALA A 15 -25.87 -42.94 7.91
C ALA A 15 -25.97 -41.57 8.56
N ILE A 16 -25.62 -41.46 9.83
CA ILE A 16 -25.41 -40.17 10.52
C ILE A 16 -24.11 -39.57 9.96
N ALA A 17 -24.25 -38.65 9.03
CA ALA A 17 -23.15 -37.81 8.59
C ALA A 17 -22.78 -36.83 9.73
N THR A 18 -21.88 -37.25 10.60
CA THR A 18 -21.23 -36.33 11.53
C THR A 18 -20.39 -35.36 10.71
N SER A 19 -20.81 -34.11 10.61
CA SER A 19 -20.02 -33.02 10.08
C SER A 19 -18.80 -32.85 10.98
N VAL A 20 -17.67 -33.41 10.58
CA VAL A 20 -16.36 -33.16 11.19
C VAL A 20 -15.99 -31.73 10.84
N THR A 21 -16.39 -30.79 11.68
CA THR A 21 -15.77 -29.44 11.68
C THR A 21 -14.29 -29.68 12.00
N PRO A 22 -13.34 -29.28 11.15
CA PRO A 22 -11.95 -29.60 11.38
C PRO A 22 -11.52 -29.05 12.75
N ALA A 23 -10.91 -29.91 13.57
CA ALA A 23 -10.46 -29.60 14.94
C ALA A 23 -9.58 -28.31 15.01
N PHE A 24 -8.95 -27.95 13.92
CA PHE A 24 -8.18 -26.72 13.72
C PHE A 24 -9.03 -25.45 13.87
N GLY A 25 -10.25 -25.41 13.35
CA GLY A 25 -11.12 -24.22 13.44
C GLY A 25 -11.54 -23.92 14.88
N GLN A 26 -11.82 -24.96 15.68
CA GLN A 26 -12.19 -24.82 17.09
C GLN A 26 -11.02 -24.31 17.96
N ALA A 27 -9.78 -24.74 17.68
CA ALA A 27 -8.61 -24.31 18.41
C ALA A 27 -8.32 -22.81 18.18
N VAL A 28 -8.42 -22.34 16.94
CA VAL A 28 -8.23 -20.93 16.57
C VAL A 28 -9.34 -20.06 17.17
N GLU A 29 -10.61 -20.50 17.10
CA GLU A 29 -11.74 -19.80 17.70
C GLU A 29 -11.57 -19.65 19.22
N LYS A 30 -11.23 -20.75 19.91
CA LYS A 30 -10.94 -20.73 21.35
C LYS A 30 -9.76 -19.80 21.69
N PHE A 31 -8.75 -19.75 20.83
CA PHE A 31 -7.59 -18.87 21.05
C PHE A 31 -7.98 -17.40 21.01
N TYR A 32 -8.75 -16.96 20.00
CA TYR A 32 -9.12 -15.54 19.85
C TYR A 32 -10.30 -15.11 20.70
N HIS A 33 -11.11 -16.04 21.18
CA HIS A 33 -12.27 -15.72 22.01
C HIS A 33 -11.87 -14.91 23.26
N GLY A 34 -12.49 -13.74 23.47
CA GLY A 34 -12.21 -12.84 24.57
C GLY A 34 -10.88 -12.07 24.48
N LYS A 35 -10.11 -12.23 23.39
CA LYS A 35 -8.88 -11.48 23.14
C LYS A 35 -9.11 -10.24 22.28
N ALA A 36 -8.04 -9.48 22.09
CA ALA A 36 -7.97 -8.39 21.13
C ALA A 36 -6.91 -8.66 20.07
N ILE A 37 -7.16 -8.19 18.84
CA ILE A 37 -6.14 -8.04 17.81
C ILE A 37 -5.75 -6.57 17.74
N THR A 38 -4.46 -6.30 17.90
CA THR A 38 -3.89 -4.96 17.78
C THR A 38 -3.40 -4.72 16.36
N LEU A 39 -3.96 -3.72 15.66
CA LEU A 39 -3.37 -3.16 14.45
C LEU A 39 -2.32 -2.11 14.84
N LEU A 40 -1.07 -2.42 14.55
CA LEU A 40 0.08 -1.55 14.79
C LEU A 40 0.27 -0.63 13.57
N VAL A 41 -0.10 0.65 13.69
CA VAL A 41 -0.13 1.60 12.58
C VAL A 41 1.09 2.51 12.60
N GLY A 42 1.88 2.49 11.53
CA GLY A 42 3.09 3.31 11.37
C GLY A 42 2.83 4.75 10.94
N ALA A 43 1.76 5.38 11.46
CA ALA A 43 1.37 6.75 11.11
C ALA A 43 0.71 7.45 12.30
N ASP A 44 0.66 8.79 12.24
CA ASP A 44 -0.03 9.60 13.24
C ASP A 44 -1.55 9.35 13.21
N ALA A 45 -2.17 9.48 14.38
CA ALA A 45 -3.63 9.43 14.52
C ALA A 45 -4.30 10.55 13.70
N GLY A 46 -5.45 10.23 13.09
CA GLY A 46 -6.21 11.16 12.25
C GLY A 46 -5.67 11.34 10.83
N THR A 47 -4.55 10.72 10.48
CA THR A 47 -4.09 10.68 9.08
C THR A 47 -4.93 9.72 8.24
N PRO A 48 -4.93 9.85 6.89
CA PRO A 48 -5.61 8.89 6.01
C PRO A 48 -5.26 7.43 6.30
N THR A 49 -3.99 7.16 6.59
CA THR A 49 -3.53 5.81 6.95
C THR A 49 -4.19 5.29 8.23
N ASP A 50 -4.28 6.12 9.26
CA ASP A 50 -4.94 5.77 10.52
C ASP A 50 -6.45 5.59 10.36
N ILE A 51 -7.10 6.48 9.61
CA ILE A 51 -8.53 6.39 9.32
C ILE A 51 -8.87 5.06 8.63
N ILE A 52 -8.10 4.71 7.59
CA ILE A 52 -8.30 3.46 6.86
C ILE A 52 -8.02 2.25 7.75
N ALA A 53 -6.96 2.30 8.57
CA ALA A 53 -6.63 1.23 9.50
C ALA A 53 -7.76 0.97 10.51
N ARG A 54 -8.39 2.02 11.06
CA ARG A 54 -9.51 1.89 11.99
C ARG A 54 -10.75 1.29 11.34
N GLN A 55 -11.07 1.71 10.12
CA GLN A 55 -12.18 1.12 9.38
C GLN A 55 -11.92 -0.34 9.02
N PHE A 56 -10.72 -0.64 8.55
CA PHE A 56 -10.31 -2.02 8.26
C PHE A 56 -10.34 -2.90 9.51
N ALA A 57 -9.76 -2.45 10.62
CA ALA A 57 -9.69 -3.20 11.87
C ALA A 57 -11.07 -3.67 12.35
N ARG A 58 -12.06 -2.75 12.31
CA ARG A 58 -13.44 -3.02 12.72
C ARG A 58 -14.08 -4.14 11.90
N VAL A 59 -13.84 -4.18 10.60
CA VAL A 59 -14.40 -5.20 9.72
C VAL A 59 -13.58 -6.49 9.75
N PHE A 60 -12.25 -6.38 9.79
CA PHE A 60 -11.34 -7.52 9.80
C PHE A 60 -11.62 -8.51 10.93
N VAL A 61 -11.81 -8.00 12.16
CA VAL A 61 -12.03 -8.87 13.33
C VAL A 61 -13.35 -9.62 13.28
N LYS A 62 -14.35 -9.17 12.51
CA LYS A 62 -15.61 -9.91 12.31
C LYS A 62 -15.38 -11.25 11.63
N TYR A 63 -14.34 -11.37 10.82
CA TYR A 63 -14.00 -12.55 10.05
C TYR A 63 -12.92 -13.43 10.71
N VAL A 64 -12.34 -12.97 11.82
CA VAL A 64 -11.42 -13.82 12.61
C VAL A 64 -12.26 -14.75 13.50
N PRO A 65 -11.99 -16.08 13.49
CA PRO A 65 -12.66 -17.01 14.39
C PRO A 65 -12.55 -16.55 15.84
N GLY A 66 -13.63 -16.66 16.62
CA GLY A 66 -13.69 -16.15 18.00
C GLY A 66 -13.97 -14.65 18.13
N GLN A 67 -14.05 -13.91 17.02
CA GLN A 67 -14.42 -12.51 16.92
C GLN A 67 -13.75 -11.62 17.99
N PRO A 68 -12.41 -11.54 17.99
CA PRO A 68 -11.67 -10.73 18.95
C PRO A 68 -12.02 -9.25 18.83
N GLN A 69 -11.71 -8.48 19.86
CA GLN A 69 -11.82 -7.03 19.80
C GLN A 69 -10.73 -6.43 18.89
N ALA A 70 -11.00 -5.29 18.27
CA ALA A 70 -10.01 -4.55 17.49
C ALA A 70 -9.42 -3.41 18.32
N ILE A 71 -8.09 -3.34 18.40
CA ILE A 71 -7.34 -2.22 18.96
C ILE A 71 -6.47 -1.62 17.86
N VAL A 72 -6.48 -0.30 17.71
CA VAL A 72 -5.56 0.39 16.78
C VAL A 72 -4.56 1.19 17.59
N MET A 73 -3.27 0.87 17.42
CA MET A 73 -2.16 1.49 18.12
C MET A 73 -1.26 2.22 17.12
N ASN A 74 -1.14 3.53 17.26
CA ASN A 74 -0.25 4.34 16.43
C ASN A 74 1.17 4.32 17.00
N VAL A 75 2.15 3.91 16.19
CA VAL A 75 3.58 3.89 16.51
C VAL A 75 4.31 4.71 15.46
N VAL A 76 4.53 5.97 15.79
CA VAL A 76 5.06 6.98 14.87
C VAL A 76 6.58 6.93 14.82
N GLY A 77 7.16 7.34 13.69
CA GLY A 77 8.58 7.62 13.55
C GLY A 77 9.21 6.98 12.30
N ALA A 78 10.20 7.69 11.77
CA ALA A 78 11.02 7.27 10.62
C ALA A 78 10.22 6.76 9.41
N GLY A 79 9.09 7.42 9.08
CA GLY A 79 8.24 7.00 7.97
C GLY A 79 7.60 5.61 8.17
N GLY A 80 7.22 5.28 9.42
CA GLY A 80 6.61 4.00 9.79
C GLY A 80 7.62 2.88 10.10
N MET A 81 8.93 3.14 9.98
CA MET A 81 9.96 2.13 10.26
C MET A 81 10.00 1.71 11.73
N VAL A 82 9.63 2.60 12.68
CA VAL A 82 9.56 2.27 14.10
C VAL A 82 8.47 1.21 14.35
N ALA A 83 7.29 1.36 13.73
CA ALA A 83 6.22 0.37 13.79
C ALA A 83 6.64 -0.96 13.16
N ALA A 84 7.25 -0.92 11.97
CA ALA A 84 7.72 -2.10 11.26
C ALA A 84 8.78 -2.88 12.08
N ALA A 85 9.76 -2.17 12.64
CA ALA A 85 10.79 -2.76 13.51
C ALA A 85 10.17 -3.33 14.79
N SER A 86 9.23 -2.62 15.41
CA SER A 86 8.49 -3.10 16.57
C SER A 86 7.73 -4.38 16.28
N LEU A 87 7.04 -4.46 15.13
CA LEU A 87 6.33 -5.66 14.71
C LEU A 87 7.26 -6.88 14.69
N GLN A 88 8.43 -6.73 14.12
CA GLN A 88 9.36 -7.84 13.93
C GLN A 88 10.12 -8.25 15.20
N THR A 89 10.42 -7.28 16.10
CA THR A 89 11.38 -7.51 17.20
C THR A 89 10.78 -7.46 18.59
N LYS A 90 9.58 -6.87 18.76
CA LYS A 90 9.01 -6.61 20.09
C LYS A 90 7.60 -7.17 20.27
N GLN A 91 6.88 -7.44 19.17
CA GLN A 91 5.50 -7.90 19.25
C GLN A 91 5.43 -9.43 19.41
N PRO A 92 4.39 -9.95 20.08
CA PRO A 92 4.19 -11.39 20.19
C PRO A 92 3.94 -12.01 18.82
N SER A 93 4.53 -13.20 18.61
CA SER A 93 4.34 -14.00 17.38
C SER A 93 3.19 -15.00 17.51
N ASP A 94 2.10 -14.60 18.18
CA ASP A 94 0.96 -15.49 18.45
C ASP A 94 -0.28 -15.20 17.58
N GLY A 95 -0.20 -14.21 16.69
CA GLY A 95 -1.28 -13.80 15.81
C GLY A 95 -2.19 -12.71 16.37
N THR A 96 -1.90 -12.17 17.56
CA THR A 96 -2.68 -11.07 18.16
C THR A 96 -2.23 -9.69 17.74
N VAL A 97 -1.16 -9.56 16.95
CA VAL A 97 -0.68 -8.28 16.42
C VAL A 97 -0.52 -8.33 14.90
N VAL A 98 -1.10 -7.35 14.23
CA VAL A 98 -1.00 -7.14 12.78
C VAL A 98 -0.39 -5.76 12.53
N GLY A 99 0.72 -5.69 11.80
CA GLY A 99 1.30 -4.44 11.35
C GLY A 99 0.52 -3.88 10.16
N PHE A 100 0.02 -2.67 10.28
CA PHE A 100 -0.52 -1.87 9.19
C PHE A 100 0.58 -0.93 8.72
N LEU A 101 1.37 -1.41 7.74
CA LEU A 101 2.64 -0.81 7.37
C LEU A 101 2.50 0.18 6.22
N GLN A 102 3.56 0.92 5.96
CA GLN A 102 3.64 1.81 4.82
C GLN A 102 4.46 1.16 3.69
N ARG A 103 4.12 1.44 2.43
CA ARG A 103 4.83 0.90 1.26
C ARG A 103 6.34 1.17 1.25
N ASN A 104 6.76 2.32 1.79
CA ASN A 104 8.18 2.66 1.90
C ASN A 104 8.96 1.72 2.83
N ASN A 105 8.30 1.04 3.77
CA ASN A 105 8.94 0.04 4.63
C ASN A 105 9.44 -1.18 3.83
N LEU A 106 8.91 -1.41 2.63
CA LEU A 106 9.36 -2.50 1.76
C LEU A 106 10.78 -2.26 1.19
N TYR A 107 11.20 -1.00 1.02
CA TYR A 107 12.47 -0.68 0.37
C TYR A 107 13.45 0.18 1.18
N ILE A 108 13.00 0.89 2.22
CA ILE A 108 13.89 1.70 3.06
C ILE A 108 15.09 0.90 3.59
N PRO A 109 14.94 -0.37 4.03
CA PRO A 109 16.09 -1.16 4.49
C PRO A 109 17.17 -1.36 3.42
N LEU A 110 16.82 -1.32 2.14
CA LEU A 110 17.78 -1.39 1.03
C LEU A 110 18.55 -0.09 0.82
N LEU A 111 17.96 1.05 1.17
CA LEU A 111 18.55 2.38 0.97
C LEU A 111 19.31 2.89 2.18
N ASP A 112 19.01 2.39 3.37
CA ASP A 112 19.66 2.80 4.61
C ASP A 112 20.51 1.64 5.15
N PRO A 113 21.85 1.74 5.12
CA PRO A 113 22.73 0.67 5.58
C PRO A 113 22.73 0.51 7.11
N ARG A 114 22.15 1.48 7.85
CA ARG A 114 22.08 1.40 9.31
C ARG A 114 21.09 0.32 9.73
N PRO A 115 21.39 -0.46 10.77
CA PRO A 115 20.43 -1.42 11.31
C PRO A 115 19.16 -0.70 11.75
N ASN A 116 18.03 -1.01 11.11
CA ASN A 116 16.73 -0.40 11.40
C ASN A 116 15.75 -1.35 12.10
N GLY A 117 16.19 -2.59 12.37
CA GLY A 117 15.39 -3.60 13.08
C GLY A 117 14.25 -4.20 12.27
N PHE A 118 14.19 -3.94 10.96
CA PHE A 118 13.16 -4.49 10.08
C PHE A 118 13.75 -5.05 8.78
N ASP A 119 13.37 -6.26 8.45
CA ASP A 119 13.61 -6.89 7.15
C ASP A 119 12.28 -7.41 6.60
N PRO A 120 11.75 -6.86 5.51
CA PRO A 120 10.43 -7.24 4.97
C PRO A 120 10.35 -8.69 4.47
N ARG A 121 11.49 -9.38 4.35
CA ARG A 121 11.57 -10.82 4.04
C ARG A 121 11.36 -11.70 5.29
N LYS A 122 11.36 -11.10 6.48
CA LYS A 122 11.29 -11.80 7.79
C LYS A 122 9.98 -11.52 8.52
N VAL A 123 8.93 -11.24 7.78
CA VAL A 123 7.54 -11.18 8.27
C VAL A 123 6.65 -12.03 7.36
N LYS A 124 5.41 -12.27 7.75
CA LYS A 124 4.40 -12.91 6.91
C LYS A 124 3.41 -11.85 6.44
N TRP A 125 3.24 -11.72 5.14
CA TRP A 125 2.37 -10.72 4.53
C TRP A 125 0.95 -11.25 4.41
N LEU A 126 -0.04 -10.53 4.92
CA LEU A 126 -1.46 -10.86 4.73
C LEU A 126 -1.98 -10.34 3.38
N GLY A 127 -1.47 -9.23 2.91
CA GLY A 127 -1.86 -8.56 1.69
C GLY A 127 -1.63 -7.06 1.76
N SER A 128 -2.19 -6.33 0.80
CA SER A 128 -2.26 -4.86 0.82
C SER A 128 -3.64 -4.40 0.43
N LEU A 129 -4.12 -3.28 1.00
CA LEU A 129 -5.48 -2.80 0.78
C LEU A 129 -5.65 -2.08 -0.56
N ASP A 130 -4.59 -1.50 -1.10
CA ASP A 130 -4.66 -0.67 -2.28
C ASP A 130 -3.35 -0.66 -3.07
N LYS A 131 -3.47 -0.16 -4.29
CA LYS A 131 -2.36 0.29 -5.12
C LYS A 131 -2.37 1.81 -5.17
N VAL A 132 -1.21 2.40 -5.37
CA VAL A 132 -1.06 3.84 -5.47
C VAL A 132 -0.55 4.20 -6.86
N ASN A 133 -1.23 5.11 -7.52
CA ASN A 133 -0.78 5.67 -8.79
C ASN A 133 -0.37 7.12 -8.55
N TYR A 134 0.79 7.51 -9.11
CA TYR A 134 1.29 8.87 -9.02
C TYR A 134 1.24 9.57 -10.37
N CYS A 135 1.14 10.89 -10.33
CA CYS A 135 1.23 11.75 -11.51
C CYS A 135 1.94 13.06 -11.18
N ILE A 136 2.49 13.71 -12.19
CA ILE A 136 2.91 15.12 -12.11
C ILE A 136 1.73 15.99 -12.50
N VAL A 137 1.42 16.95 -11.62
CA VAL A 137 0.42 17.98 -11.91
C VAL A 137 1.08 19.37 -11.93
N ALA A 138 0.53 20.28 -12.73
CA ALA A 138 0.97 21.66 -12.79
C ALA A 138 -0.21 22.63 -12.88
N MET A 139 -0.03 23.80 -12.29
CA MET A 139 -0.91 24.94 -12.51
C MET A 139 -0.76 25.43 -13.96
N THR A 140 -1.88 25.68 -14.63
CA THR A 140 -1.88 26.12 -16.05
C THR A 140 -1.18 27.45 -16.25
N ARG A 141 -1.17 28.34 -15.24
CA ARG A 141 -0.43 29.60 -15.26
C ARG A 141 1.09 29.43 -15.42
N SER A 142 1.66 28.27 -15.06
CA SER A 142 3.09 27.99 -15.22
C SER A 142 3.54 27.96 -16.69
N GLY A 143 2.59 27.79 -17.62
CA GLY A 143 2.88 27.56 -19.04
C GLY A 143 3.45 26.20 -19.37
N VAL A 144 3.59 25.29 -18.36
CA VAL A 144 3.94 23.88 -18.53
C VAL A 144 2.65 23.10 -18.65
N LEU A 145 2.28 22.71 -19.86
CA LEU A 145 0.94 22.18 -20.18
C LEU A 145 0.95 20.75 -20.68
N THR A 146 2.12 20.19 -20.97
CA THR A 146 2.32 18.84 -21.49
C THR A 146 3.48 18.15 -20.78
N ALA A 147 3.57 16.83 -20.89
CA ALA A 147 4.73 16.09 -20.39
C ALA A 147 6.03 16.50 -21.12
N ASP A 148 5.96 16.81 -22.42
CA ASP A 148 7.12 17.27 -23.19
C ASP A 148 7.60 18.67 -22.75
N ASP A 149 6.73 19.51 -22.21
CA ASP A 149 7.14 20.78 -21.62
C ASP A 149 8.04 20.59 -20.41
N LEU A 150 7.91 19.47 -19.66
CA LEU A 150 8.78 19.16 -18.52
C LEU A 150 10.26 19.04 -18.92
N LEU A 151 10.53 18.67 -20.17
CA LEU A 151 11.90 18.58 -20.73
C LEU A 151 12.45 19.95 -21.16
N LYS A 152 11.57 20.90 -21.45
CA LYS A 152 11.93 22.19 -22.09
C LYS A 152 11.82 23.37 -21.12
N LYS A 153 10.81 23.38 -20.26
CA LYS A 153 10.45 24.49 -19.40
C LYS A 153 10.68 24.15 -17.92
N LYS A 154 11.10 25.14 -17.14
CA LYS A 154 11.23 25.00 -15.69
C LYS A 154 9.85 24.95 -15.04
N LEU A 155 9.63 23.96 -14.16
CA LEU A 155 8.46 23.89 -13.31
C LEU A 155 8.90 23.79 -11.85
N THR A 156 8.49 24.74 -11.02
CA THR A 156 8.74 24.67 -9.57
C THR A 156 7.67 23.82 -8.91
N ILE A 157 8.08 22.73 -8.25
CA ILE A 157 7.19 21.79 -7.61
C ILE A 157 7.47 21.68 -6.11
N GLY A 158 6.40 21.59 -5.32
CA GLY A 158 6.50 21.31 -3.89
C GLY A 158 6.85 19.83 -3.63
N ALA A 159 7.52 19.56 -2.52
CA ALA A 159 7.80 18.21 -2.06
C ALA A 159 7.82 18.15 -0.53
N THR A 160 7.52 16.97 0.03
CA THR A 160 7.61 16.70 1.46
C THR A 160 9.02 16.26 1.85
N GLY A 161 9.18 15.28 2.73
CA GLY A 161 10.50 14.83 3.20
C GLY A 161 11.40 14.24 2.11
N PHE A 162 12.70 14.24 2.38
CA PHE A 162 13.76 13.86 1.43
C PHE A 162 13.66 12.44 0.87
N SER A 163 13.09 11.50 1.61
CA SER A 163 12.92 10.11 1.19
C SER A 163 11.52 9.79 0.64
N ASN A 164 10.65 10.80 0.54
CA ASN A 164 9.29 10.59 0.06
C ASN A 164 9.24 10.55 -1.47
N GLU A 165 8.32 9.75 -1.99
CA GLU A 165 8.17 9.49 -3.42
C GLU A 165 7.89 10.77 -4.21
N ASN A 166 7.13 11.71 -3.63
CA ASN A 166 6.82 13.00 -4.25
C ASN A 166 8.04 13.91 -4.46
N ARG A 167 9.18 13.59 -3.84
CA ARG A 167 10.49 14.20 -4.10
C ARG A 167 11.39 13.28 -4.93
N MET A 168 11.43 12.00 -4.59
CA MET A 168 12.35 11.04 -5.23
C MET A 168 12.01 10.81 -6.70
N MET A 169 10.72 10.68 -7.05
CA MET A 169 10.31 10.50 -8.45
C MET A 169 10.64 11.70 -9.33
N PRO A 170 10.33 12.96 -8.95
CA PRO A 170 10.83 14.15 -9.67
C PRO A 170 12.35 14.22 -9.80
N ALA A 171 13.10 13.83 -8.78
CA ALA A 171 14.57 13.79 -8.86
C ALA A 171 15.06 12.75 -9.89
N LEU A 172 14.43 11.58 -9.96
CA LEU A 172 14.68 10.58 -11.00
C LEU A 172 14.37 11.11 -12.40
N LEU A 173 13.23 11.80 -12.57
CA LEU A 173 12.88 12.42 -13.85
C LEU A 173 13.95 13.42 -14.30
N ASN A 174 14.42 14.28 -13.38
CA ASN A 174 15.50 15.23 -13.69
C ASN A 174 16.79 14.53 -14.09
N GLN A 175 17.23 13.55 -13.28
CA GLN A 175 18.52 12.89 -13.44
C GLN A 175 18.59 12.04 -14.71
N TYR A 176 17.52 11.31 -15.04
CA TYR A 176 17.54 10.28 -16.07
C TYR A 176 16.76 10.62 -17.33
N LEU A 177 15.82 11.57 -17.26
CA LEU A 177 15.05 12.02 -18.42
C LEU A 177 15.36 13.49 -18.80
N GLY A 178 16.10 14.21 -17.95
CA GLY A 178 16.49 15.61 -18.23
C GLY A 178 15.33 16.60 -18.06
N THR A 179 14.33 16.27 -17.25
CA THR A 179 13.26 17.23 -16.92
C THR A 179 13.83 18.42 -16.14
N LYS A 180 13.12 19.55 -16.20
CA LYS A 180 13.56 20.80 -15.56
C LYS A 180 12.72 21.13 -14.32
N LEU A 181 12.51 20.13 -13.44
CA LEU A 181 11.76 20.29 -12.21
C LEU A 181 12.64 20.95 -11.13
N ASN A 182 12.21 22.11 -10.64
CA ASN A 182 12.83 22.76 -9.47
C ASN A 182 12.07 22.26 -8.23
N ILE A 183 12.67 21.36 -7.45
CA ILE A 183 12.03 20.68 -6.33
C ILE A 183 12.24 21.48 -5.05
N VAL A 184 11.16 21.92 -4.42
CA VAL A 184 11.16 22.67 -3.15
C VAL A 184 10.67 21.73 -2.04
N PRO A 185 11.56 21.14 -1.22
CA PRO A 185 11.18 20.26 -0.12
C PRO A 185 10.77 21.07 1.11
N GLY A 186 10.17 20.36 2.09
CA GLY A 186 9.89 20.93 3.42
C GLY A 186 8.42 21.08 3.74
N TYR A 187 7.53 20.84 2.79
CA TYR A 187 6.09 20.85 3.06
C TYR A 187 5.69 19.65 3.94
N THR A 188 4.73 19.86 4.84
CA THR A 188 4.28 18.84 5.78
C THR A 188 3.39 17.78 5.11
N GLY A 189 2.69 18.17 4.03
CA GLY A 189 1.79 17.27 3.32
C GLY A 189 1.11 17.89 2.11
N ARG A 190 0.22 17.10 1.49
CA ARG A 190 -0.53 17.46 0.29
C ARG A 190 -1.27 18.81 0.41
N GLY A 191 -1.97 19.02 1.53
CA GLY A 191 -2.77 20.22 1.73
C GLY A 191 -1.94 21.49 1.69
N GLU A 192 -0.78 21.49 2.32
CA GLU A 192 0.13 22.62 2.34
C GLU A 192 0.69 22.92 0.96
N VAL A 193 1.06 21.90 0.18
CA VAL A 193 1.55 22.08 -1.20
C VAL A 193 0.46 22.69 -2.09
N TYR A 194 -0.78 22.19 -2.03
CA TYR A 194 -1.85 22.80 -2.83
C TYR A 194 -2.16 24.23 -2.43
N LEU A 195 -2.07 24.54 -1.14
CA LEU A 195 -2.19 25.94 -0.68
C LEU A 195 -1.05 26.81 -1.20
N ALA A 196 0.20 26.32 -1.18
CA ALA A 196 1.35 26.98 -1.77
C ALA A 196 1.20 27.15 -3.30
N MET A 197 0.62 26.16 -3.98
CA MET A 197 0.27 26.27 -5.40
C MET A 197 -0.76 27.38 -5.64
N GLN A 198 -1.79 27.51 -4.82
CA GLN A 198 -2.77 28.59 -4.94
C GLN A 198 -2.15 29.96 -4.75
N ARG A 199 -1.21 30.10 -3.80
CA ARG A 199 -0.48 31.34 -3.51
C ARG A 199 0.59 31.71 -4.54
N GLY A 200 0.94 30.77 -5.44
CA GLY A 200 1.99 31.00 -6.44
C GLY A 200 3.41 30.78 -5.95
N GLU A 201 3.58 30.15 -4.78
CA GLU A 201 4.90 29.81 -4.22
C GLU A 201 5.56 28.67 -5.01
N VAL A 202 4.74 27.70 -5.43
CA VAL A 202 5.10 26.61 -6.35
C VAL A 202 4.01 26.44 -7.39
N ASP A 203 4.33 25.79 -8.52
CA ASP A 203 3.39 25.61 -9.62
C ASP A 203 3.04 24.16 -9.90
N GLY A 204 3.62 23.20 -9.18
CA GLY A 204 3.36 21.79 -9.42
C GLY A 204 3.59 20.91 -8.20
N TRP A 205 3.22 19.64 -8.39
CA TRP A 205 3.29 18.62 -7.37
C TRP A 205 3.37 17.23 -7.99
N ALA A 206 4.12 16.30 -7.38
CA ALA A 206 4.00 14.88 -7.66
C ALA A 206 2.95 14.28 -6.71
N SER A 207 1.73 14.13 -7.19
CA SER A 207 0.56 13.71 -6.41
C SER A 207 0.15 12.27 -6.70
N THR A 208 -0.61 11.68 -5.77
CA THR A 208 -1.39 10.49 -6.12
C THR A 208 -2.54 10.88 -7.04
N VAL A 209 -2.91 9.99 -7.97
CA VAL A 209 -4.04 10.18 -8.88
C VAL A 209 -5.33 10.43 -8.11
N ASP A 210 -5.60 9.63 -7.06
CA ASP A 210 -6.79 9.81 -6.22
C ASP A 210 -6.75 11.17 -5.50
N GLY A 211 -5.59 11.57 -5.01
CA GLY A 211 -5.42 12.88 -4.38
C GLY A 211 -5.68 14.07 -5.29
N VAL A 212 -5.57 13.90 -6.60
CA VAL A 212 -5.89 14.94 -7.59
C VAL A 212 -7.40 15.01 -7.88
N LYS A 213 -8.11 13.90 -7.66
CA LYS A 213 -9.55 13.76 -7.93
C LYS A 213 -10.44 14.21 -6.77
N GLU A 214 -9.85 14.63 -5.65
CA GLU A 214 -10.57 14.97 -4.43
C GLU A 214 -10.38 16.42 -4.01
N GLY A 215 -11.37 16.97 -3.33
CA GLY A 215 -11.29 18.28 -2.68
C GLY A 215 -10.92 19.42 -3.61
N GLU A 216 -10.02 20.27 -3.17
CA GLU A 216 -9.58 21.45 -3.91
C GLU A 216 -8.86 21.14 -5.23
N PRO A 217 -7.96 20.13 -5.32
CA PRO A 217 -7.35 19.77 -6.60
C PRO A 217 -8.37 19.38 -7.67
N ALA A 218 -9.43 18.66 -7.31
CA ALA A 218 -10.50 18.31 -8.24
C ALA A 218 -11.23 19.54 -8.79
N ARG A 219 -11.48 20.53 -7.94
CA ARG A 219 -12.06 21.84 -8.38
C ARG A 219 -11.11 22.55 -9.31
N MET A 220 -9.82 22.61 -8.98
CA MET A 220 -8.81 23.26 -9.82
C MET A 220 -8.67 22.59 -11.19
N LEU A 221 -8.85 21.25 -11.28
CA LEU A 221 -8.92 20.51 -12.54
C LEU A 221 -10.16 20.90 -13.33
N ALA A 222 -11.35 20.91 -12.71
CA ALA A 222 -12.61 21.26 -13.34
C ALA A 222 -12.60 22.71 -13.87
N ASP A 223 -11.98 23.62 -13.13
CA ASP A 223 -11.79 25.03 -13.50
C ASP A 223 -10.71 25.22 -14.59
N GLY A 224 -10.03 24.18 -15.03
CA GLY A 224 -8.90 24.29 -15.96
C GLY A 224 -7.65 24.98 -15.39
N LYS A 225 -7.59 25.18 -14.08
CA LYS A 225 -6.43 25.82 -13.38
C LYS A 225 -5.30 24.83 -13.10
N LEU A 226 -5.63 23.53 -12.99
CA LEU A 226 -4.68 22.44 -12.77
C LEU A 226 -4.72 21.48 -13.96
N LYS A 227 -3.58 20.88 -14.27
CA LYS A 227 -3.46 19.88 -15.34
C LYS A 227 -2.61 18.72 -14.89
N VAL A 228 -3.02 17.50 -15.24
CA VAL A 228 -2.22 16.29 -15.10
C VAL A 228 -1.33 16.18 -16.32
N LEU A 229 -0.02 16.09 -16.12
CA LEU A 229 0.96 16.13 -17.22
C LEU A 229 1.54 14.77 -17.57
N LEU A 230 1.84 13.95 -16.55
CA LEU A 230 2.56 12.68 -16.73
C LEU A 230 2.14 11.70 -15.64
N HIS A 231 1.80 10.46 -16.02
CA HIS A 231 1.68 9.36 -15.08
C HIS A 231 3.05 8.82 -14.71
N LEU A 232 3.31 8.68 -13.42
CA LEU A 232 4.50 8.07 -12.87
C LEU A 232 4.27 6.55 -12.71
N GLY A 233 4.12 5.87 -13.83
CA GLY A 233 3.84 4.45 -13.97
C GLY A 233 4.05 4.00 -15.42
N TRP A 234 3.97 2.68 -15.67
CA TRP A 234 4.13 2.11 -17.01
C TRP A 234 2.85 2.09 -17.83
N LYS A 235 1.73 2.46 -17.24
CA LYS A 235 0.42 2.56 -17.90
C LYS A 235 -0.27 3.83 -17.42
N SER A 236 -1.10 4.42 -18.29
CA SER A 236 -2.01 5.49 -17.91
C SER A 236 -3.17 4.92 -17.09
N THR A 237 -3.76 5.73 -16.21
CA THR A 237 -4.93 5.33 -15.44
C THR A 237 -6.21 5.58 -16.23
N PRO A 238 -7.29 4.84 -15.96
CA PRO A 238 -8.61 5.10 -16.59
C PRO A 238 -9.13 6.52 -16.32
N ASP A 239 -8.72 7.13 -15.21
CA ASP A 239 -9.16 8.50 -14.84
C ASP A 239 -8.59 9.57 -15.79
N PHE A 240 -7.38 9.34 -16.32
CA PHE A 240 -6.69 10.26 -17.24
C PHE A 240 -6.08 9.48 -18.42
N PRO A 241 -6.90 8.85 -19.28
CA PRO A 241 -6.42 7.91 -20.30
C PRO A 241 -5.53 8.55 -21.37
N ASN A 242 -5.69 9.86 -21.61
CA ASN A 242 -4.94 10.61 -22.61
C ASN A 242 -3.65 11.25 -22.06
N VAL A 243 -3.37 11.09 -20.75
CA VAL A 243 -2.12 11.59 -20.16
C VAL A 243 -1.03 10.55 -20.43
N PRO A 244 0.12 10.95 -20.98
CA PRO A 244 1.24 10.03 -21.22
C PRO A 244 1.79 9.46 -19.90
N ASN A 245 2.49 8.34 -20.01
CA ASN A 245 3.12 7.64 -18.90
C ASN A 245 4.62 7.44 -19.15
N LEU A 246 5.33 6.88 -18.18
CA LEU A 246 6.78 6.70 -18.25
C LEU A 246 7.25 5.85 -19.42
N SER A 247 6.43 4.95 -19.97
CA SER A 247 6.83 4.10 -21.11
C SER A 247 7.12 4.90 -22.37
N SER A 248 6.58 6.12 -22.50
CA SER A 248 6.86 7.03 -23.60
C SER A 248 8.24 7.72 -23.50
N TYR A 249 8.86 7.73 -22.32
CA TYR A 249 10.08 8.49 -22.03
C TYR A 249 11.25 7.62 -21.57
N VAL A 250 10.99 6.50 -20.92
CA VAL A 250 12.00 5.58 -20.38
C VAL A 250 12.23 4.45 -21.36
N THR A 251 13.26 4.58 -22.19
CA THR A 251 13.59 3.59 -23.22
C THR A 251 14.79 2.71 -22.87
N LYS A 252 15.68 3.17 -21.96
CA LYS A 252 16.88 2.45 -21.56
C LYS A 252 16.59 1.45 -20.46
N PRO A 253 17.02 0.16 -20.58
CA PRO A 253 16.73 -0.88 -19.58
C PRO A 253 17.28 -0.59 -18.18
N ASP A 254 18.47 -0.01 -18.08
CA ASP A 254 19.10 0.38 -16.83
C ASP A 254 18.31 1.49 -16.11
N VAL A 255 17.85 2.49 -16.86
CA VAL A 255 16.97 3.55 -16.33
C VAL A 255 15.62 2.98 -15.92
N LYS A 256 15.06 2.03 -16.72
CA LYS A 256 13.82 1.35 -16.37
C LYS A 256 13.92 0.64 -15.02
N ALA A 257 15.03 -0.05 -14.76
CA ALA A 257 15.25 -0.74 -13.49
C ALA A 257 15.22 0.21 -12.27
N LEU A 258 15.70 1.46 -12.43
CA LEU A 258 15.63 2.48 -11.38
C LEU A 258 14.19 2.92 -11.10
N PHE A 259 13.41 3.15 -12.15
CA PHE A 259 11.99 3.47 -11.99
C PHE A 259 11.21 2.28 -11.42
N ASP A 260 11.48 1.05 -11.87
CA ASP A 260 10.84 -0.16 -11.34
C ASP A 260 11.04 -0.28 -9.82
N PHE A 261 12.23 0.06 -9.30
CA PHE A 261 12.49 0.05 -7.86
C PHE A 261 11.51 0.92 -7.06
N PHE A 262 11.15 2.10 -7.57
CA PHE A 262 10.19 2.99 -6.91
C PHE A 262 8.74 2.66 -7.23
N LEU A 263 8.46 2.09 -8.40
CA LEU A 263 7.09 1.77 -8.83
C LEU A 263 6.58 0.45 -8.23
N LEU A 264 7.47 -0.50 -7.93
CA LEU A 264 7.09 -1.77 -7.31
C LEU A 264 6.32 -1.58 -5.98
N PRO A 265 6.79 -0.76 -5.02
CA PRO A 265 6.07 -0.52 -3.77
C PRO A 265 4.70 0.13 -3.96
N PHE A 266 4.46 0.82 -5.06
CA PHE A 266 3.16 1.43 -5.35
C PHE A 266 2.06 0.38 -5.59
N GLN A 267 2.46 -0.85 -5.95
CA GLN A 267 1.53 -1.97 -6.07
C GLN A 267 1.06 -2.51 -4.71
N ALA A 268 1.71 -2.12 -3.61
CA ALA A 268 1.36 -2.49 -2.24
C ALA A 268 1.28 -1.21 -1.38
N GLY A 269 0.26 -0.39 -1.59
CA GLY A 269 0.14 0.94 -1.00
C GLY A 269 0.05 0.93 0.52
N ARG A 270 -0.73 0.00 1.09
CA ARG A 270 -0.91 -0.20 2.54
C ARG A 270 -0.80 -1.68 2.87
N PRO A 271 0.44 -2.22 2.97
CA PRO A 271 0.64 -3.63 3.22
C PRO A 271 0.43 -3.99 4.69
N LEU A 272 -0.14 -5.18 4.91
CA LEU A 272 -0.36 -5.76 6.23
C LEU A 272 0.53 -6.98 6.43
N ALA A 273 1.16 -7.06 7.60
CA ALA A 273 2.04 -8.16 7.96
C ALA A 273 1.82 -8.62 9.40
N VAL A 274 2.25 -9.85 9.68
CA VAL A 274 2.36 -10.38 11.04
C VAL A 274 3.78 -10.85 11.29
N PRO A 275 4.22 -11.02 12.56
CA PRO A 275 5.51 -11.61 12.87
C PRO A 275 5.70 -12.97 12.18
N LYS A 276 6.95 -13.32 11.84
CA LYS A 276 7.30 -14.50 11.04
C LYS A 276 6.81 -15.82 11.67
N ASP A 277 6.88 -15.92 13.00
CA ASP A 277 6.70 -17.18 13.74
C ASP A 277 5.28 -17.35 14.28
N VAL A 278 4.29 -16.66 13.67
CA VAL A 278 2.86 -16.88 13.95
C VAL A 278 2.50 -18.32 13.56
N PRO A 279 1.84 -19.11 14.44
CA PRO A 279 1.39 -20.46 14.15
C PRO A 279 0.54 -20.52 12.87
N GLN A 280 0.76 -21.58 12.07
CA GLN A 280 0.19 -21.67 10.72
C GLN A 280 -1.35 -21.62 10.72
N ASP A 281 -2.00 -22.29 11.66
CA ASP A 281 -3.46 -22.31 11.82
C ASP A 281 -4.04 -20.89 12.02
N ARG A 282 -3.37 -20.06 12.80
CA ARG A 282 -3.74 -18.66 13.02
C ARG A 282 -3.40 -17.77 11.83
N LEU A 283 -2.24 -18.02 11.20
CA LEU A 283 -1.87 -17.31 9.96
C LEU A 283 -2.91 -17.55 8.87
N ASP A 284 -3.35 -18.79 8.66
CA ASP A 284 -4.38 -19.15 7.68
C ASP A 284 -5.71 -18.46 8.01
N ALA A 285 -6.09 -18.45 9.28
CA ALA A 285 -7.30 -17.73 9.72
C ALA A 285 -7.23 -16.21 9.45
N LEU A 286 -6.06 -15.58 9.69
CA LEU A 286 -5.85 -14.16 9.40
C LEU A 286 -5.86 -13.87 7.89
N HIS A 287 -5.32 -14.76 7.05
CA HIS A 287 -5.42 -14.64 5.59
C HIS A 287 -6.87 -14.72 5.10
N VAL A 288 -7.65 -15.68 5.63
CA VAL A 288 -9.08 -15.79 5.32
C VAL A 288 -9.83 -14.53 5.77
N ALA A 289 -9.55 -14.05 6.98
CA ALA A 289 -10.17 -12.83 7.51
C ALA A 289 -9.82 -11.60 6.64
N PHE A 290 -8.56 -11.45 6.22
CA PHE A 290 -8.13 -10.41 5.29
C PHE A 290 -8.91 -10.47 3.98
N SER A 291 -8.95 -11.65 3.33
CA SER A 291 -9.62 -11.84 2.04
C SER A 291 -11.11 -11.53 2.10
N LYS A 292 -11.78 -11.80 3.23
CA LYS A 292 -13.19 -11.44 3.43
C LYS A 292 -13.38 -9.95 3.74
N ALA A 293 -12.51 -9.38 4.56
CA ALA A 293 -12.62 -7.98 4.96
C ALA A 293 -12.44 -6.99 3.79
N ILE A 294 -11.54 -7.30 2.85
CA ILE A 294 -11.28 -6.42 1.69
C ILE A 294 -12.43 -6.37 0.67
N VAL A 295 -13.35 -7.32 0.71
CA VAL A 295 -14.56 -7.37 -0.15
C VAL A 295 -15.84 -7.09 0.64
N ASP A 296 -15.75 -6.81 1.92
CA ASP A 296 -16.90 -6.51 2.77
C ASP A 296 -17.59 -5.22 2.29
N PRO A 297 -18.91 -5.24 2.02
CA PRO A 297 -19.65 -4.09 1.51
C PRO A 297 -19.61 -2.88 2.46
N GLU A 298 -19.59 -3.09 3.78
CA GLU A 298 -19.49 -2.01 4.76
C GLU A 298 -18.14 -1.30 4.63
N PHE A 299 -17.04 -2.08 4.54
CA PHE A 299 -15.70 -1.53 4.36
C PHE A 299 -15.56 -0.77 3.04
N ILE A 300 -15.96 -1.39 1.92
CA ILE A 300 -15.86 -0.76 0.59
C ILE A 300 -16.67 0.54 0.53
N THR A 301 -17.90 0.51 1.06
CA THR A 301 -18.77 1.70 1.07
C THR A 301 -18.17 2.82 1.90
N ALA A 302 -17.67 2.50 3.11
CA ALA A 302 -17.04 3.47 3.99
C ALA A 302 -15.78 4.09 3.36
N MET A 303 -14.96 3.28 2.69
CA MET A 303 -13.74 3.76 2.02
C MET A 303 -14.06 4.63 0.82
N LYS A 304 -15.02 4.22 -0.01
CA LYS A 304 -15.47 5.00 -1.18
C LYS A 304 -16.05 6.36 -0.76
N ALA A 305 -16.85 6.39 0.30
CA ALA A 305 -17.43 7.64 0.83
C ALA A 305 -16.38 8.64 1.33
N GLN A 306 -15.20 8.15 1.71
CA GLN A 306 -14.07 8.96 2.18
C GLN A 306 -13.03 9.22 1.09
N GLY A 307 -13.29 8.80 -0.16
CA GLY A 307 -12.38 8.99 -1.29
C GLY A 307 -11.13 8.07 -1.26
N TYR A 308 -11.18 6.95 -0.54
CA TYR A 308 -10.09 5.96 -0.47
C TYR A 308 -10.48 4.67 -1.20
N PRO A 309 -10.32 4.60 -2.52
CA PRO A 309 -10.65 3.38 -3.26
C PRO A 309 -9.77 2.21 -2.80
N ILE A 310 -10.38 1.03 -2.76
CA ILE A 310 -9.71 -0.23 -2.40
C ILE A 310 -9.40 -0.99 -3.70
N ASP A 311 -8.13 -1.30 -3.91
CA ASP A 311 -7.61 -2.14 -5.02
C ASP A 311 -6.59 -3.13 -4.42
N PRO A 312 -7.06 -4.19 -3.74
CA PRO A 312 -6.22 -5.02 -2.89
C PRO A 312 -5.38 -6.01 -3.69
N ILE A 313 -4.29 -6.46 -3.05
CA ILE A 313 -3.50 -7.62 -3.45
C ILE A 313 -3.31 -8.57 -2.26
N ASP A 314 -3.11 -9.86 -2.54
CA ASP A 314 -2.85 -10.87 -1.53
C ASP A 314 -1.41 -10.84 -0.98
N GLY A 315 -1.16 -11.63 0.08
CA GLY A 315 0.14 -11.73 0.72
C GLY A 315 1.25 -12.24 -0.20
N THR A 316 0.93 -13.21 -1.05
CA THR A 316 1.88 -13.78 -2.04
C THR A 316 2.34 -12.70 -3.03
N SER A 317 1.43 -11.85 -3.47
CA SER A 317 1.75 -10.72 -4.34
C SER A 317 2.68 -9.70 -3.65
N VAL A 318 2.48 -9.43 -2.35
CA VAL A 318 3.39 -8.56 -1.58
C VAL A 318 4.77 -9.22 -1.43
N GLU A 319 4.84 -10.52 -1.16
CA GLU A 319 6.12 -11.27 -1.10
C GLU A 319 6.88 -11.21 -2.42
N GLN A 320 6.18 -11.32 -3.56
CA GLN A 320 6.80 -11.17 -4.89
C GLN A 320 7.35 -9.76 -5.11
N ILE A 321 6.64 -8.72 -4.66
CA ILE A 321 7.13 -7.34 -4.71
C ILE A 321 8.41 -7.21 -3.89
N VAL A 322 8.42 -7.71 -2.64
CA VAL A 322 9.61 -7.71 -1.78
C VAL A 322 10.76 -8.47 -2.44
N SER A 323 10.52 -9.65 -2.99
CA SER A 323 11.53 -10.44 -3.69
C SER A 323 12.16 -9.68 -4.85
N LYS A 324 11.35 -9.03 -5.70
CA LYS A 324 11.83 -8.22 -6.82
C LYS A 324 12.64 -7.00 -6.35
N LEU A 325 12.21 -6.32 -5.29
CA LEU A 325 12.94 -5.20 -4.71
C LEU A 325 14.34 -5.62 -4.22
N TYR A 326 14.42 -6.77 -3.56
CA TYR A 326 15.69 -7.30 -3.03
C TYR A 326 16.58 -7.95 -4.11
N ALA A 327 16.04 -8.20 -5.29
CA ALA A 327 16.79 -8.60 -6.49
C ALA A 327 17.31 -7.40 -7.32
N THR A 328 17.04 -6.15 -6.89
CA THR A 328 17.52 -4.95 -7.59
C THR A 328 19.05 -4.93 -7.65
N PRO A 329 19.66 -4.73 -8.82
CA PRO A 329 21.11 -4.72 -8.97
C PRO A 329 21.80 -3.69 -8.04
N PRO A 330 22.95 -4.03 -7.44
CA PRO A 330 23.68 -3.12 -6.54
C PRO A 330 23.98 -1.75 -7.15
N ALA A 331 24.32 -1.67 -8.43
CA ALA A 331 24.57 -0.41 -9.13
C ALA A 331 23.33 0.49 -9.20
N ALA A 332 22.14 -0.12 -9.39
CA ALA A 332 20.88 0.63 -9.37
C ALA A 332 20.57 1.15 -7.94
N LEU A 333 20.75 0.32 -6.91
CA LEU A 333 20.58 0.74 -5.52
C LEU A 333 21.52 1.90 -5.14
N GLU A 334 22.76 1.85 -5.59
CA GLU A 334 23.72 2.93 -5.35
C GLU A 334 23.29 4.24 -6.01
N SER A 335 22.80 4.17 -7.23
CA SER A 335 22.24 5.33 -7.94
C SER A 335 21.06 5.94 -7.18
N VAL A 336 20.18 5.10 -6.62
CA VAL A 336 19.05 5.54 -5.80
C VAL A 336 19.52 6.17 -4.48
N ARG A 337 20.54 5.59 -3.82
CA ARG A 337 21.11 6.16 -2.58
C ARG A 337 21.69 7.55 -2.80
N LYS A 338 22.38 7.78 -3.90
CA LYS A 338 22.89 9.11 -4.29
C LYS A 338 21.79 10.15 -4.47
N LEU A 339 20.66 9.76 -5.07
CA LEU A 339 19.50 10.65 -5.21
C LEU A 339 18.87 11.02 -3.86
N ARG A 340 18.91 10.12 -2.88
CA ARG A 340 18.39 10.38 -1.54
C ARG A 340 19.21 11.44 -0.80
N ASN A 341 20.52 11.44 -0.98
CA ASN A 341 21.48 12.35 -0.32
C ASN A 341 22.22 13.21 -1.34
N PRO A 342 21.61 14.29 -1.86
CA PRO A 342 22.23 15.13 -2.90
C PRO A 342 23.44 15.94 -2.44
N SER A 343 23.86 15.80 -1.18
CA SER A 343 25.02 16.53 -0.59
C SER A 343 26.25 15.63 -0.38
N SER A 344 26.29 14.43 -0.92
CA SER A 344 27.45 13.54 -0.88
C SER A 344 28.11 13.39 -2.23
#